data_c54036544f6316451bab4b29e65ae21b
#
_entry.id   c54036544f6316451bab4b29e65ae21b
#
_cell.length_a   1.000
_cell.length_b   1.000
_cell.length_c   1.000
_cell.angle_alpha   90.00
_cell.angle_beta   90.00
_cell.angle_gamma   90.00
#
_symmetry.space_group_name_H-M   'P 1'
#
loop_
_entity.id
_entity.type
_entity.pdbx_description
1 polymer ?
#
loop_
_entity_poly.entity_id
_entity_poly.type
_entity_poly.pdbx_seq_one_letter_code
_entity_poly.pdbx_strand_id
1 'polypeptide(L)'
;MGIYVGGTGAANHLDDYEEGTWTPQWTSASGGPPNHQSQSGSYIKVGNVVYVIFSVSMNGLNGGSGNIGLSGLPFSAQTLNAQGTRGGFGTLGRGYNAPSAISHAVASGTTVRFLLSDHTDMQHNSSGMGTGYNECQISGTITYNVAF
;
A
#
# COMPACT_ATOMS: atom_id res chain seq x y z
N MET A 1 15.86 23.43 -2.71
CA MET A 1 15.29 24.50 -3.55
C MET A 1 13.79 24.31 -3.53
N GLY A 2 13.04 25.23 -2.96
CA GLY A 2 11.58 25.12 -2.84
C GLY A 2 10.86 25.79 -4.01
N ILE A 3 9.60 25.42 -4.21
CA ILE A 3 8.72 25.96 -5.24
C ILE A 3 7.79 27.00 -4.60
N TYR A 4 7.61 28.15 -5.24
CA TYR A 4 6.61 29.14 -4.82
C TYR A 4 5.31 28.93 -5.60
N VAL A 5 4.19 28.81 -4.88
CA VAL A 5 2.86 28.61 -5.47
C VAL A 5 1.99 29.85 -5.19
N GLY A 6 1.70 30.62 -6.24
CA GLY A 6 0.81 31.79 -6.15
C GLY A 6 1.46 33.10 -5.70
N GLY A 7 2.76 33.14 -5.40
CA GLY A 7 3.49 34.37 -5.03
C GLY A 7 4.82 34.05 -4.37
N THR A 8 5.68 35.08 -4.17
CA THR A 8 7.04 34.90 -3.64
C THR A 8 7.13 35.07 -2.11
N GLY A 9 6.02 35.22 -1.42
CA GLY A 9 6.00 35.32 0.05
C GLY A 9 6.25 33.97 0.72
N ALA A 10 6.77 33.98 1.95
CA ALA A 10 7.09 32.77 2.72
C ALA A 10 5.89 31.80 2.87
N ALA A 11 4.67 32.31 2.96
CA ALA A 11 3.44 31.52 3.01
C ALA A 11 3.14 30.72 1.72
N ASN A 12 3.79 31.06 0.62
CA ASN A 12 3.62 30.42 -0.68
C ASN A 12 4.81 29.50 -1.04
N HIS A 13 5.73 29.32 -0.12
CA HIS A 13 6.91 28.49 -0.31
C HIS A 13 6.57 27.02 -0.03
N LEU A 14 6.60 26.19 -1.06
CA LEU A 14 6.48 24.74 -0.95
C LEU A 14 7.91 24.17 -0.88
N ASP A 15 8.39 23.90 0.31
CA ASP A 15 9.73 23.38 0.59
C ASP A 15 9.77 21.88 0.90
N ASP A 16 8.62 21.27 1.06
CA ASP A 16 8.46 19.85 1.36
C ASP A 16 7.65 19.12 0.25
N TYR A 17 8.15 19.24 -0.98
CA TYR A 17 7.67 18.46 -2.13
C TYR A 17 8.71 17.42 -2.51
N GLU A 18 8.28 16.16 -2.60
CA GLU A 18 9.10 15.05 -3.02
C GLU A 18 8.29 14.10 -3.91
N GLU A 19 8.92 13.61 -4.97
CA GLU A 19 8.35 12.57 -5.83
C GLU A 19 9.40 11.50 -6.12
N GLY A 20 8.94 10.29 -6.38
CA GLY A 20 9.84 9.21 -6.68
C GLY A 20 9.12 7.89 -6.95
N THR A 21 9.93 6.85 -6.99
CA THR A 21 9.46 5.47 -7.15
C THR A 21 9.73 4.67 -5.89
N TRP A 22 8.95 3.63 -5.67
CA TRP A 22 9.14 2.66 -4.62
C TRP A 22 8.86 1.24 -5.13
N THR A 23 9.38 0.25 -4.44
CA THR A 23 9.19 -1.14 -4.82
C THR A 23 8.35 -1.84 -3.76
N PRO A 24 7.04 -2.00 -3.98
CA PRO A 24 6.19 -2.74 -3.06
C PRO A 24 6.62 -4.22 -2.98
N GLN A 25 6.76 -4.75 -1.78
CA GLN A 25 7.15 -6.13 -1.53
C GLN A 25 5.97 -6.89 -0.92
N TRP A 26 5.63 -8.06 -1.47
CA TRP A 26 4.65 -8.95 -0.84
C TRP A 26 5.14 -9.40 0.53
N THR A 27 4.24 -9.47 1.48
CA THR A 27 4.49 -10.00 2.83
C THR A 27 3.45 -11.04 3.19
N SER A 28 3.81 -11.92 4.12
CA SER A 28 2.92 -12.85 4.80
C SER A 28 3.15 -12.81 6.30
N ALA A 29 2.14 -13.19 7.09
CA ALA A 29 2.27 -13.21 8.54
C ALA A 29 3.19 -14.35 9.02
N SER A 30 3.26 -15.44 8.28
CA SER A 30 4.13 -16.58 8.60
C SER A 30 4.51 -17.34 7.32
N GLY A 31 5.66 -17.98 7.33
CA GLY A 31 6.22 -18.68 6.17
C GLY A 31 6.79 -17.72 5.12
N GLY A 32 6.92 -18.20 3.90
CA GLY A 32 7.41 -17.36 2.79
C GLY A 32 6.35 -16.41 2.26
N PRO A 33 6.72 -15.16 1.90
CA PRO A 33 5.81 -14.27 1.19
C PRO A 33 5.49 -14.85 -0.19
N PRO A 34 4.38 -14.41 -0.81
CA PRO A 34 4.10 -14.76 -2.21
C PRO A 34 5.27 -14.42 -3.14
N ASN A 35 5.48 -15.26 -4.15
CA ASN A 35 6.53 -15.02 -5.14
C ASN A 35 6.20 -13.78 -5.97
N HIS A 36 7.14 -12.85 -6.03
CA HIS A 36 7.00 -11.64 -6.86
C HIS A 36 7.11 -11.98 -8.34
N GLN A 37 6.20 -11.44 -9.14
CA GLN A 37 6.26 -11.48 -10.60
C GLN A 37 6.51 -10.08 -11.18
N SER A 38 5.75 -9.08 -10.75
CA SER A 38 6.00 -7.69 -11.07
C SER A 38 5.70 -6.77 -9.88
N GLN A 39 6.45 -5.66 -9.80
CA GLN A 39 6.36 -4.70 -8.73
C GLN A 39 6.64 -3.32 -9.30
N SER A 40 5.70 -2.41 -9.14
CA SER A 40 5.86 -1.02 -9.58
C SER A 40 5.12 -0.10 -8.62
N GLY A 41 5.76 1.00 -8.26
CA GLY A 41 5.16 2.02 -7.43
C GLY A 41 5.79 3.39 -7.67
N SER A 42 4.98 4.42 -7.55
CA SER A 42 5.41 5.81 -7.52
C SER A 42 4.74 6.55 -6.38
N TYR A 43 5.31 7.66 -5.98
CA TYR A 43 4.75 8.48 -4.92
C TYR A 43 4.96 9.97 -5.17
N ILE A 44 4.10 10.75 -4.54
CA ILE A 44 4.23 12.19 -4.37
C ILE A 44 4.00 12.49 -2.88
N LYS A 45 4.88 13.29 -2.30
CA LYS A 45 4.74 13.81 -0.93
C LYS A 45 4.65 15.33 -0.97
N VAL A 46 3.69 15.88 -0.24
CA VAL A 46 3.53 17.32 -0.04
C VAL A 46 3.29 17.57 1.45
N GLY A 47 4.22 18.20 2.10
CA GLY A 47 4.21 18.32 3.55
C GLY A 47 4.17 16.95 4.21
N ASN A 48 3.20 16.70 5.06
CA ASN A 48 2.99 15.41 5.72
C ASN A 48 2.05 14.45 4.98
N VAL A 49 1.55 14.80 3.80
CA VAL A 49 0.66 13.95 3.01
C VAL A 49 1.45 13.23 1.92
N VAL A 50 1.32 11.92 1.90
CA VAL A 50 1.90 11.05 0.88
C VAL A 50 0.80 10.39 0.08
N TYR A 51 0.89 10.48 -1.23
CA TYR A 51 0.07 9.76 -2.18
C TYR A 51 0.93 8.74 -2.92
N VAL A 52 0.55 7.47 -2.86
CA VAL A 52 1.24 6.40 -3.58
C VAL A 52 0.31 5.73 -4.58
N ILE A 53 0.89 5.32 -5.70
CA ILE A 53 0.29 4.44 -6.69
C ILE A 53 1.13 3.16 -6.72
N PHE A 54 0.48 2.01 -6.89
CA PHE A 54 1.20 0.74 -7.01
C PHE A 54 0.49 -0.26 -7.93
N SER A 55 1.27 -1.16 -8.47
CA SER A 55 0.82 -2.38 -9.13
C SER A 55 1.77 -3.51 -8.75
N VAL A 56 1.21 -4.61 -8.26
CA VAL A 56 1.96 -5.79 -7.86
C VAL A 56 1.30 -7.04 -8.40
N SER A 57 2.10 -7.99 -8.83
CA SER A 57 1.62 -9.32 -9.17
C SER A 57 2.47 -10.40 -8.50
N MET A 58 1.86 -11.55 -8.27
CA MET A 58 2.51 -12.75 -7.77
C MET A 58 2.24 -13.93 -8.70
N ASN A 59 3.13 -14.91 -8.68
CA ASN A 59 3.00 -16.17 -9.41
C ASN A 59 3.08 -17.41 -8.51
N GLY A 60 2.76 -17.27 -7.25
CA GLY A 60 2.69 -18.36 -6.29
C GLY A 60 2.63 -17.88 -4.85
N LEU A 61 1.99 -18.67 -3.99
CA LEU A 61 1.82 -18.35 -2.57
C LEU A 61 3.00 -18.78 -1.69
N ASN A 62 3.96 -19.50 -2.25
CA ASN A 62 5.22 -19.90 -1.61
C ASN A 62 5.07 -20.53 -0.20
N GLY A 63 3.96 -21.26 0.04
CA GLY A 63 3.73 -21.95 1.32
C GLY A 63 3.58 -21.05 2.55
N GLY A 64 3.37 -19.75 2.37
CA GLY A 64 3.06 -18.82 3.46
C GLY A 64 1.69 -19.05 4.06
N SER A 65 1.42 -18.42 5.19
CA SER A 65 0.11 -18.45 5.85
C SER A 65 -0.21 -17.13 6.55
N GLY A 66 -1.50 -16.97 6.88
CA GLY A 66 -2.02 -15.78 7.55
C GLY A 66 -2.16 -14.58 6.60
N ASN A 67 -2.06 -13.40 7.15
CA ASN A 67 -2.35 -12.16 6.43
C ASN A 67 -1.32 -11.88 5.35
N ILE A 68 -1.81 -11.44 4.19
CA ILE A 68 -1.01 -10.97 3.06
C ILE A 68 -1.13 -9.46 2.97
N GLY A 69 -0.02 -8.80 2.69
CA GLY A 69 0.05 -7.37 2.49
C GLY A 69 1.27 -6.98 1.67
N LEU A 70 1.60 -5.70 1.72
CA LEU A 70 2.82 -5.17 1.13
C LEU A 70 3.66 -4.48 2.21
N SER A 71 4.96 -4.43 1.98
CA SER A 71 5.91 -3.60 2.72
C SER A 71 6.64 -2.66 1.76
N GLY A 72 7.47 -1.80 2.33
CA GLY A 72 8.35 -0.90 1.58
C GLY A 72 7.70 0.43 1.21
N LEU A 73 6.64 0.87 1.91
CA LEU A 73 6.15 2.24 1.75
C LEU A 73 7.32 3.24 1.87
N PRO A 74 7.38 4.26 1.02
CA PRO A 74 8.50 5.20 0.97
C PRO A 74 8.67 6.01 2.28
N PHE A 75 7.58 6.20 3.00
CA PHE A 75 7.55 6.87 4.31
C PHE A 75 6.67 6.09 5.28
N SER A 76 6.98 6.16 6.56
CA SER A 76 6.20 5.50 7.60
C SER A 76 4.87 6.22 7.82
N ALA A 77 3.77 5.52 7.59
CA ALA A 77 2.43 6.04 7.83
C ALA A 77 2.23 6.29 9.34
N GLN A 78 1.73 7.47 9.67
CA GLN A 78 1.43 7.86 11.04
C GLN A 78 0.33 6.97 11.64
N THR A 79 0.47 6.63 12.91
CA THR A 79 -0.60 6.03 13.70
C THR A 79 -1.40 7.14 14.35
N LEU A 80 -2.71 7.23 14.09
CA LEU A 80 -3.54 8.36 14.50
C LEU A 80 -4.03 8.30 15.96
N ASN A 81 -3.95 7.14 16.61
CA ASN A 81 -4.34 7.00 18.02
C ASN A 81 -3.71 5.79 18.70
N ALA A 82 -3.89 5.70 20.03
CA ALA A 82 -3.38 4.59 20.86
C ALA A 82 -3.97 3.21 20.48
N GLN A 83 -5.12 3.16 19.82
CA GLN A 83 -5.75 1.93 19.33
C GLN A 83 -5.19 1.47 17.98
N GLY A 84 -4.15 2.15 17.45
CA GLY A 84 -3.51 1.78 16.21
C GLY A 84 -4.36 2.10 14.96
N THR A 85 -5.20 3.15 15.05
CA THR A 85 -5.94 3.62 13.88
C THR A 85 -4.96 4.02 12.79
N ARG A 86 -5.17 3.46 11.62
CA ARG A 86 -4.26 3.52 10.49
C ARG A 86 -4.18 4.92 9.90
N GLY A 87 -2.97 5.35 9.56
CA GLY A 87 -2.69 6.68 9.07
C GLY A 87 -3.06 6.93 7.62
N GLY A 88 -3.56 5.91 6.89
CA GLY A 88 -3.90 6.06 5.49
C GLY A 88 -4.87 5.03 4.97
N PHE A 89 -5.63 5.44 3.95
CA PHE A 89 -6.62 4.61 3.27
C PHE A 89 -6.42 4.72 1.77
N GLY A 90 -6.81 3.67 1.05
CA GLY A 90 -6.68 3.64 -0.38
C GLY A 90 -7.74 2.82 -1.08
N THR A 91 -7.89 3.11 -2.36
CA THR A 91 -8.75 2.38 -3.28
C THR A 91 -7.94 1.33 -4.03
N LEU A 92 -8.56 0.21 -4.30
CA LEU A 92 -7.96 -0.87 -5.06
C LEU A 92 -8.67 -1.02 -6.41
N GLY A 93 -7.85 -1.04 -7.46
CA GLY A 93 -8.26 -1.55 -8.75
C GLY A 93 -8.17 -3.08 -8.73
N ARG A 94 -9.21 -3.75 -9.16
CA ARG A 94 -9.20 -5.20 -9.27
C ARG A 94 -8.35 -5.63 -10.45
N GLY A 95 -7.25 -6.29 -10.18
CA GLY A 95 -6.42 -6.94 -11.17
C GLY A 95 -6.90 -8.36 -11.52
N TYR A 96 -6.10 -9.06 -12.28
CA TYR A 96 -6.33 -10.45 -12.67
C TYR A 96 -6.26 -11.35 -11.42
N ASN A 97 -7.23 -12.26 -11.26
CA ASN A 97 -7.31 -13.23 -10.16
C ASN A 97 -7.21 -12.65 -8.73
N ALA A 98 -7.51 -11.37 -8.54
CA ALA A 98 -7.60 -10.79 -7.21
C ALA A 98 -8.86 -11.29 -6.49
N PRO A 99 -8.83 -11.45 -5.15
CA PRO A 99 -9.99 -11.86 -4.39
C PRO A 99 -11.20 -10.97 -4.67
N SER A 100 -12.35 -11.57 -4.96
CA SER A 100 -13.56 -10.81 -5.32
C SER A 100 -14.09 -9.94 -4.17
N ALA A 101 -13.76 -10.31 -2.94
CA ALA A 101 -14.17 -9.60 -1.73
C ALA A 101 -13.17 -8.51 -1.29
N ILE A 102 -12.05 -8.30 -2.02
CA ILE A 102 -11.11 -7.25 -1.68
C ILE A 102 -11.79 -5.89 -1.81
N SER A 103 -11.70 -5.07 -0.77
CA SER A 103 -12.44 -3.82 -0.64
C SER A 103 -11.52 -2.60 -0.71
N HIS A 104 -10.58 -2.52 0.21
CA HIS A 104 -9.70 -1.34 0.33
C HIS A 104 -8.33 -1.70 0.91
N ALA A 105 -7.40 -0.78 0.77
CA ALA A 105 -6.08 -0.85 1.38
C ALA A 105 -5.95 0.11 2.54
N VAL A 106 -5.13 -0.23 3.52
CA VAL A 106 -4.79 0.67 4.63
C VAL A 106 -3.29 0.66 4.87
N ALA A 107 -2.74 1.85 5.10
CA ALA A 107 -1.34 2.03 5.47
C ALA A 107 -1.16 1.99 6.99
N SER A 108 -0.10 1.33 7.46
CA SER A 108 0.27 1.28 8.86
C SER A 108 1.80 1.10 8.97
N GLY A 109 2.50 2.08 9.54
CA GLY A 109 3.95 2.10 9.50
C GLY A 109 4.44 2.05 8.05
N THR A 110 5.33 1.16 7.72
CA THR A 110 5.86 0.96 6.36
C THR A 110 5.12 -0.13 5.57
N THR A 111 3.95 -0.57 6.04
CA THR A 111 3.19 -1.67 5.45
C THR A 111 1.83 -1.26 4.93
N VAL A 112 1.34 -2.03 3.96
CA VAL A 112 -0.02 -1.94 3.42
C VAL A 112 -0.74 -3.24 3.73
N ARG A 113 -1.92 -3.15 4.30
CA ARG A 113 -2.84 -4.28 4.50
C ARG A 113 -3.99 -4.17 3.51
N PHE A 114 -4.40 -5.28 2.97
CA PHE A 114 -5.57 -5.39 2.14
C PHE A 114 -6.73 -5.92 2.98
N LEU A 115 -7.85 -5.23 2.92
CA LEU A 115 -9.04 -5.61 3.67
C LEU A 115 -10.13 -6.10 2.73
N LEU A 116 -10.83 -7.11 3.19
CA LEU A 116 -12.00 -7.66 2.53
C LEU A 116 -13.25 -6.86 2.91
N SER A 117 -14.38 -7.12 2.25
CA SER A 117 -15.64 -6.42 2.50
C SER A 117 -16.21 -6.64 3.90
N ASP A 118 -15.80 -7.70 4.59
CA ASP A 118 -16.14 -8.00 5.98
C ASP A 118 -15.15 -7.38 6.99
N HIS A 119 -14.26 -6.51 6.52
CA HIS A 119 -13.19 -5.86 7.29
C HIS A 119 -12.10 -6.78 7.85
N THR A 120 -12.07 -8.03 7.44
CA THR A 120 -10.95 -8.93 7.76
C THR A 120 -9.77 -8.69 6.79
N ASP A 121 -8.57 -9.07 7.22
CA ASP A 121 -7.40 -8.98 6.36
C ASP A 121 -7.45 -10.03 5.25
N MET A 122 -6.95 -9.68 4.07
CA MET A 122 -6.68 -10.64 3.02
C MET A 122 -5.64 -11.67 3.49
N GLN A 123 -5.95 -12.95 3.35
CA GLN A 123 -5.11 -14.05 3.80
C GLN A 123 -4.76 -14.99 2.63
N HIS A 124 -3.75 -15.83 2.83
CA HIS A 124 -3.35 -16.86 1.87
C HIS A 124 -4.49 -17.80 1.43
N ASN A 125 -5.48 -17.99 2.29
CA ASN A 125 -6.66 -18.82 2.04
C ASN A 125 -7.94 -18.02 1.76
N SER A 126 -7.85 -16.70 1.55
CA SER A 126 -9.04 -15.90 1.20
C SER A 126 -9.68 -16.38 -0.08
N SER A 127 -11.03 -16.39 -0.10
CA SER A 127 -11.81 -16.74 -1.28
C SER A 127 -11.37 -15.91 -2.50
N GLY A 128 -10.95 -16.59 -3.57
CA GLY A 128 -10.36 -15.97 -4.75
C GLY A 128 -8.83 -16.04 -4.79
N MET A 129 -8.16 -16.30 -3.67
CA MET A 129 -6.76 -16.73 -3.62
C MET A 129 -6.63 -18.26 -3.51
N GLY A 130 -7.75 -18.98 -3.69
CA GLY A 130 -7.83 -20.42 -3.48
C GLY A 130 -6.90 -21.24 -4.36
N THR A 131 -6.75 -22.48 -4.02
CA THR A 131 -5.83 -23.55 -4.48
C THR A 131 -5.67 -23.78 -6.00
N GLY A 132 -6.10 -22.83 -6.83
CA GLY A 132 -5.96 -22.86 -8.30
C GLY A 132 -5.38 -21.60 -8.91
N TYR A 133 -5.20 -20.53 -8.15
CA TYR A 133 -4.68 -19.26 -8.66
C TYR A 133 -3.29 -18.98 -8.10
N ASN A 134 -2.27 -19.50 -8.80
CA ASN A 134 -0.89 -19.14 -8.51
C ASN A 134 -0.51 -17.74 -8.98
N GLU A 135 -1.44 -17.02 -9.61
CA GLU A 135 -1.21 -15.69 -10.15
C GLU A 135 -2.29 -14.73 -9.65
N CYS A 136 -1.90 -13.61 -9.08
CA CYS A 136 -2.78 -12.55 -8.66
C CYS A 136 -2.12 -11.21 -8.95
N GLN A 137 -2.89 -10.26 -9.48
CA GLN A 137 -2.46 -8.88 -9.64
C GLN A 137 -3.37 -7.94 -8.86
N ILE A 138 -2.79 -7.01 -8.14
CA ILE A 138 -3.50 -5.95 -7.44
C ILE A 138 -2.82 -4.62 -7.77
N SER A 139 -3.62 -3.63 -8.13
CA SER A 139 -3.17 -2.25 -8.28
C SER A 139 -4.06 -1.32 -7.47
N GLY A 140 -3.53 -0.18 -7.09
CA GLY A 140 -4.29 0.76 -6.28
C GLY A 140 -3.53 2.03 -5.96
N THR A 141 -4.19 2.85 -5.17
CA THR A 141 -3.66 4.10 -4.65
C THR A 141 -3.91 4.17 -3.14
N ILE A 142 -3.02 4.79 -2.41
CA ILE A 142 -3.19 5.04 -0.98
C ILE A 142 -2.74 6.47 -0.68
N THR A 143 -3.53 7.18 0.11
CA THR A 143 -3.14 8.45 0.71
C THR A 143 -2.95 8.24 2.20
N TYR A 144 -1.84 8.71 2.75
CA TYR A 144 -1.56 8.60 4.17
C TYR A 144 -0.74 9.79 4.67
N ASN A 145 -0.80 10.02 5.98
CA ASN A 145 0.00 11.04 6.64
C ASN A 145 1.27 10.42 7.24
N VAL A 146 2.32 11.19 7.24
CA VAL A 146 3.55 10.91 8.00
C VAL A 146 3.66 11.84 9.20
N ALA A 147 4.39 11.44 10.23
CA ALA A 147 4.68 12.32 11.35
C ALA A 147 5.61 13.46 10.89
N PHE A 148 5.39 14.64 11.45
CA PHE A 148 6.31 15.77 11.30
C PHE A 148 7.61 15.52 12.05
#